data_2d7229c352892e59e4869a5c0f550601
#
_entry.id   2d7229c352892e59e4869a5c0f550601
#
_cell.length_a   1.000
_cell.length_b   1.000
_cell.length_c   1.000
_cell.angle_alpha   90.00
_cell.angle_beta   90.00
_cell.angle_gamma   90.00
#
_symmetry.space_group_name_H-M   'P 1'
#
loop_
_entity.id
_entity.type
_entity.pdbx_description
1 polymer ?
#
loop_
_entity_poly.entity_id
_entity_poly.type
_entity_poly.pdbx_seq_one_letter_code
_entity_poly.pdbx_strand_id
1 'polypeptide(L)'
;MTSESSQTPSHHTSSDSSAPRGGAWTFVKNFARNPNQVGAVWPSSPGLVNRMVEWFDWETARGVVEFGPGTGVFTEAIQSHLHDDAKFFAIERSPELAAITRARCPQVDVVEESAESVANLCRDHQIDQVHAIICGLPWASFPDSLQTSILEATLDVLAPGGQFATFAYWQGVVLPAGQRFSKKLRGAFTEVHRSPTVWRNMPPAFVYRCVKR
;
A
#
# COMPACT_ATOMS: atom_id res chain seq x y z
N MET A 1 6.97 -25.64 -71.50
CA MET A 1 8.16 -25.23 -70.69
C MET A 1 7.68 -24.22 -69.69
N THR A 2 7.32 -24.68 -68.52
CA THR A 2 6.68 -23.95 -67.42
C THR A 2 7.74 -23.59 -66.39
N SER A 3 7.89 -22.34 -66.09
CA SER A 3 8.77 -21.82 -65.00
C SER A 3 7.92 -21.48 -63.81
N GLU A 4 8.06 -22.29 -62.78
CA GLU A 4 7.50 -22.01 -61.46
C GLU A 4 8.36 -20.97 -60.71
N SER A 5 7.74 -19.89 -60.29
CA SER A 5 8.33 -18.90 -59.37
C SER A 5 7.88 -19.20 -57.94
N SER A 6 8.80 -19.63 -57.09
CA SER A 6 8.65 -19.86 -55.69
C SER A 6 8.54 -18.53 -54.93
N GLN A 7 7.41 -18.30 -54.24
CA GLN A 7 7.25 -17.25 -53.26
C GLN A 7 7.62 -17.78 -51.86
N THR A 8 8.57 -17.12 -51.22
CA THR A 8 8.94 -17.32 -49.80
C THR A 8 7.98 -16.49 -48.92
N PRO A 9 7.39 -17.04 -47.85
CA PRO A 9 6.62 -16.25 -46.90
C PRO A 9 7.55 -15.59 -45.88
N SER A 10 7.46 -14.28 -45.77
CA SER A 10 8.11 -13.48 -44.74
C SER A 10 7.42 -13.72 -43.39
N HIS A 11 8.14 -14.32 -42.45
CA HIS A 11 7.73 -14.37 -41.05
C HIS A 11 7.90 -13.00 -40.39
N HIS A 12 6.78 -12.36 -40.09
CA HIS A 12 6.72 -11.29 -39.11
C HIS A 12 6.75 -11.88 -37.70
N THR A 13 7.90 -11.81 -37.05
CA THR A 13 8.00 -12.04 -35.60
C THR A 13 7.57 -10.76 -34.88
N SER A 14 6.33 -10.73 -34.42
CA SER A 14 5.87 -9.76 -33.41
C SER A 14 6.48 -10.16 -32.07
N SER A 15 7.43 -9.37 -31.59
CA SER A 15 7.98 -9.46 -30.25
C SER A 15 6.93 -9.01 -29.24
N ASP A 16 6.23 -9.97 -28.68
CA ASP A 16 5.36 -9.77 -27.51
C ASP A 16 6.24 -9.62 -26.26
N SER A 17 6.49 -8.36 -25.86
CA SER A 17 7.21 -8.05 -24.62
C SER A 17 6.21 -7.98 -23.45
N SER A 18 5.66 -9.11 -23.07
CA SER A 18 4.95 -9.23 -21.80
C SER A 18 5.97 -9.35 -20.67
N ALA A 19 6.27 -8.23 -20.02
CA ALA A 19 6.99 -8.22 -18.74
C ALA A 19 6.23 -9.06 -17.70
N PRO A 20 6.92 -9.82 -16.81
CA PRO A 20 6.27 -10.69 -15.84
C PRO A 20 5.51 -9.87 -14.79
N ARG A 21 4.21 -9.80 -14.93
CA ARG A 21 3.27 -9.15 -14.00
C ARG A 21 3.11 -9.87 -12.65
N GLY A 22 3.95 -10.87 -12.33
CA GLY A 22 3.71 -11.79 -11.21
C GLY A 22 4.60 -11.63 -9.96
N GLY A 23 5.76 -10.98 -10.04
CA GLY A 23 6.81 -11.13 -9.01
C GLY A 23 6.46 -10.56 -7.62
N ALA A 24 6.05 -9.32 -7.53
CA ALA A 24 5.77 -8.65 -6.25
C ALA A 24 4.47 -9.17 -5.61
N TRP A 25 3.45 -9.43 -6.43
CA TRP A 25 2.17 -9.95 -5.96
C TRP A 25 2.26 -11.42 -5.51
N THR A 26 3.05 -12.23 -6.19
CA THR A 26 3.34 -13.61 -5.77
C THR A 26 4.04 -13.63 -4.42
N PHE A 27 4.91 -12.65 -4.14
CA PHE A 27 5.57 -12.49 -2.85
C PHE A 27 4.56 -12.14 -1.74
N VAL A 28 3.69 -11.17 -1.96
CA VAL A 28 2.63 -10.79 -1.01
C VAL A 28 1.66 -11.96 -0.76
N LYS A 29 1.27 -12.68 -1.80
CA LYS A 29 0.40 -13.85 -1.71
C LYS A 29 1.05 -15.03 -0.97
N ASN A 30 2.31 -15.32 -1.23
CA ASN A 30 3.06 -16.35 -0.51
C ASN A 30 3.31 -15.97 0.95
N PHE A 31 3.48 -14.68 1.20
CA PHE A 31 3.56 -14.08 2.51
C PHE A 31 2.27 -14.28 3.33
N ALA A 32 1.11 -14.03 2.71
CA ALA A 32 -0.19 -14.21 3.34
C ALA A 32 -0.54 -15.68 3.59
N ARG A 33 -0.12 -16.58 2.69
CA ARG A 33 -0.43 -18.03 2.77
C ARG A 33 0.47 -18.81 3.72
N ASN A 34 1.73 -18.41 3.89
CA ASN A 34 2.72 -19.13 4.69
C ASN A 34 3.62 -18.15 5.45
N PRO A 35 3.11 -17.44 6.47
CA PRO A 35 3.91 -16.50 7.25
C PRO A 35 5.11 -17.15 7.91
N ASN A 36 5.06 -18.47 8.17
CA ASN A 36 6.13 -19.24 8.80
C ASN A 36 7.22 -19.72 7.84
N GLN A 37 6.99 -19.70 6.51
CA GLN A 37 7.96 -20.23 5.53
C GLN A 37 8.82 -19.16 4.85
N VAL A 38 8.42 -17.88 4.89
CA VAL A 38 9.12 -16.77 4.23
C VAL A 38 9.84 -15.88 5.25
N GLY A 39 10.38 -16.47 6.31
CA GLY A 39 11.17 -15.74 7.31
C GLY A 39 10.36 -14.64 7.99
N ALA A 40 9.35 -15.03 8.76
CA ALA A 40 8.67 -14.24 9.77
C ALA A 40 8.31 -12.81 9.35
N VAL A 41 7.12 -12.61 8.81
CA VAL A 41 6.41 -11.41 9.15
C VAL A 41 5.40 -11.79 10.22
N TRP A 42 5.86 -11.61 11.42
CA TRP A 42 5.04 -11.62 12.61
C TRP A 42 3.95 -10.53 12.44
N PRO A 43 2.74 -10.72 12.95
CA PRO A 43 1.77 -9.62 13.02
C PRO A 43 2.45 -8.38 13.58
N SER A 44 2.14 -7.21 13.03
CA SER A 44 2.73 -5.94 13.50
C SER A 44 2.64 -5.87 15.03
N SER A 45 3.77 -5.62 15.68
CA SER A 45 3.79 -5.56 17.14
C SER A 45 2.92 -4.40 17.64
N PRO A 46 2.36 -4.47 18.85
CA PRO A 46 1.60 -3.36 19.42
C PRO A 46 2.35 -2.02 19.38
N GLY A 47 3.67 -2.06 19.54
CA GLY A 47 4.50 -0.87 19.42
C GLY A 47 4.53 -0.29 18.00
N LEU A 48 4.52 -1.12 16.95
CA LEU A 48 4.42 -0.63 15.57
C LEU A 48 3.01 -0.10 15.27
N VAL A 49 1.98 -0.80 15.75
CA VAL A 49 0.59 -0.34 15.62
C VAL A 49 0.42 1.06 16.20
N ASN A 50 0.86 1.27 17.44
CA ASN A 50 0.79 2.58 18.08
C ASN A 50 1.53 3.64 17.27
N ARG A 51 2.75 3.33 16.77
CA ARG A 51 3.53 4.28 15.94
C ARG A 51 2.85 4.65 14.62
N MET A 52 2.03 3.74 14.08
CA MET A 52 1.27 3.99 12.86
C MET A 52 0.12 4.97 13.10
N VAL A 53 -0.57 4.88 14.23
CA VAL A 53 -1.81 5.65 14.47
C VAL A 53 -1.64 6.88 15.36
N GLU A 54 -0.68 6.92 16.28
CA GLU A 54 -0.52 7.98 17.28
C GLU A 54 -0.22 9.38 16.73
N TRP A 55 0.15 9.47 15.45
CA TRP A 55 0.61 10.69 14.83
C TRP A 55 -0.48 11.50 14.12
N PHE A 56 -1.61 10.87 13.81
CA PHE A 56 -2.70 11.49 13.09
C PHE A 56 -3.52 12.44 13.98
N ASP A 57 -4.02 13.53 13.37
CA ASP A 57 -5.00 14.41 14.00
C ASP A 57 -6.41 13.81 13.82
N TRP A 58 -6.76 12.89 14.71
CA TRP A 58 -8.03 12.18 14.68
C TRP A 58 -9.24 13.07 14.97
N GLU A 59 -9.03 14.16 15.69
CA GLU A 59 -10.12 15.09 16.03
C GLU A 59 -10.66 15.84 14.80
N THR A 60 -9.81 16.04 13.80
CA THR A 60 -10.18 16.77 12.57
C THR A 60 -10.30 15.85 11.34
N ALA A 61 -9.78 14.63 11.38
CA ALA A 61 -9.82 13.68 10.26
C ALA A 61 -11.24 13.17 10.02
N ARG A 62 -11.89 13.61 8.94
CA ARG A 62 -13.24 13.16 8.54
C ARG A 62 -13.25 12.17 7.40
N GLY A 63 -12.22 12.14 6.59
CA GLY A 63 -12.01 11.12 5.55
C GLY A 63 -10.74 10.34 5.85
N VAL A 64 -10.85 9.05 6.06
CA VAL A 64 -9.74 8.14 6.42
C VAL A 64 -9.73 6.95 5.47
N VAL A 65 -8.55 6.56 5.00
CA VAL A 65 -8.40 5.40 4.13
C VAL A 65 -7.22 4.55 4.61
N GLU A 66 -7.39 3.23 4.58
CA GLU A 66 -6.31 2.29 4.83
C GLU A 66 -5.92 1.55 3.54
N PHE A 67 -4.64 1.52 3.22
CA PHE A 67 -4.09 0.73 2.11
C PHE A 67 -3.41 -0.53 2.63
N GLY A 68 -3.90 -1.70 2.22
CA GLY A 68 -3.34 -2.98 2.59
C GLY A 68 -3.51 -3.32 4.07
N PRO A 69 -4.75 -3.46 4.57
CA PRO A 69 -5.03 -3.83 5.96
C PRO A 69 -4.44 -5.20 6.36
N GLY A 70 -4.28 -6.11 5.39
CA GLY A 70 -3.71 -7.42 5.62
C GLY A 70 -4.51 -8.27 6.59
N THR A 71 -4.06 -8.40 7.85
CA THR A 71 -4.80 -9.13 8.89
C THR A 71 -5.68 -8.24 9.76
N GLY A 72 -5.83 -6.95 9.43
CA GLY A 72 -6.71 -6.01 10.11
C GLY A 72 -6.19 -5.44 11.42
N VAL A 73 -4.89 -5.59 11.73
CA VAL A 73 -4.33 -5.10 13.00
C VAL A 73 -4.29 -3.57 13.08
N PHE A 74 -3.94 -2.91 11.97
CA PHE A 74 -4.02 -1.45 11.90
C PHE A 74 -5.47 -0.98 11.79
N THR A 75 -6.32 -1.69 11.04
CA THR A 75 -7.75 -1.42 10.90
C THR A 75 -8.44 -1.30 12.26
N GLU A 76 -8.20 -2.26 13.14
CA GLU A 76 -8.73 -2.27 14.51
C GLU A 76 -8.25 -1.05 15.33
N ALA A 77 -6.96 -0.71 15.20
CA ALA A 77 -6.41 0.46 15.87
C ALA A 77 -6.96 1.78 15.30
N ILE A 78 -7.13 1.88 13.98
CA ILE A 78 -7.74 3.04 13.33
C ILE A 78 -9.16 3.24 13.86
N GLN A 79 -9.99 2.19 13.87
CA GLN A 79 -11.36 2.27 14.37
C GLN A 79 -11.46 2.85 15.78
N SER A 80 -10.51 2.53 16.67
CA SER A 80 -10.52 3.02 18.04
C SER A 80 -10.17 4.50 18.20
N HIS A 81 -9.72 5.16 17.12
CA HIS A 81 -9.32 6.57 17.10
C HIS A 81 -10.27 7.43 16.26
N LEU A 82 -11.11 6.82 15.42
CA LEU A 82 -11.99 7.58 14.51
C LEU A 82 -12.94 8.48 15.29
N HIS A 83 -13.15 9.70 14.77
CA HIS A 83 -14.25 10.55 15.20
C HIS A 83 -15.58 9.95 14.74
N ASP A 84 -16.66 10.19 15.48
CA ASP A 84 -18.00 9.64 15.19
C ASP A 84 -18.50 9.98 13.78
N ASP A 85 -18.14 11.17 13.25
CA ASP A 85 -18.51 11.62 11.91
C ASP A 85 -17.52 11.22 10.82
N ALA A 86 -16.46 10.49 11.16
CA ALA A 86 -15.45 10.11 10.18
C ALA A 86 -15.95 8.97 9.28
N LYS A 87 -15.70 9.11 7.98
CA LYS A 87 -15.88 8.04 7.01
C LYS A 87 -14.55 7.29 6.84
N PHE A 88 -14.61 5.99 6.92
CA PHE A 88 -13.44 5.11 6.83
C PHE A 88 -13.73 3.88 5.98
N PHE A 89 -12.81 3.56 5.08
CA PHE A 89 -12.78 2.28 4.38
C PHE A 89 -11.35 1.80 4.19
N ALA A 90 -11.18 0.50 3.93
CA ALA A 90 -9.89 -0.12 3.66
C ALA A 90 -9.85 -0.74 2.26
N ILE A 91 -8.69 -0.70 1.61
CA ILE A 91 -8.45 -1.26 0.28
C ILE A 91 -7.46 -2.41 0.40
N GLU A 92 -7.90 -3.62 0.07
CA GLU A 92 -7.07 -4.83 0.08
C GLU A 92 -7.22 -5.58 -1.24
N ARG A 93 -6.11 -5.82 -1.90
CA ARG A 93 -6.14 -6.51 -3.20
C ARG A 93 -6.31 -8.02 -3.11
N SER A 94 -5.92 -8.63 -1.96
CA SER A 94 -6.07 -10.06 -1.75
C SER A 94 -7.43 -10.40 -1.18
N PRO A 95 -8.29 -11.18 -1.88
CA PRO A 95 -9.57 -11.63 -1.33
C PRO A 95 -9.41 -12.40 -0.01
N GLU A 96 -8.34 -13.18 0.12
CA GLU A 96 -8.05 -13.94 1.33
C GLU A 96 -7.75 -13.02 2.53
N LEU A 97 -6.95 -11.96 2.34
CA LEU A 97 -6.65 -10.98 3.38
C LEU A 97 -7.85 -10.09 3.67
N ALA A 98 -8.58 -9.68 2.65
CA ALA A 98 -9.82 -8.92 2.80
C ALA A 98 -10.84 -9.68 3.67
N ALA A 99 -11.00 -10.98 3.44
CA ALA A 99 -11.87 -11.82 4.27
C ALA A 99 -11.41 -11.89 5.75
N ILE A 100 -10.09 -11.97 5.99
CA ILE A 100 -9.53 -11.96 7.35
C ILE A 100 -9.80 -10.60 8.03
N THR A 101 -9.58 -9.50 7.31
CA THR A 101 -9.83 -8.15 7.84
C THR A 101 -11.31 -7.94 8.14
N ARG A 102 -12.22 -8.35 7.25
CA ARG A 102 -13.68 -8.28 7.48
C ARG A 102 -14.12 -9.10 8.70
N ALA A 103 -13.55 -10.28 8.88
CA ALA A 103 -13.86 -11.12 10.05
C ALA A 103 -13.39 -10.47 11.35
N ARG A 104 -12.26 -9.75 11.34
CA ARG A 104 -11.71 -9.05 12.50
C ARG A 104 -12.41 -7.73 12.79
N CYS A 105 -12.72 -6.97 11.74
CA CYS A 105 -13.31 -5.63 11.80
C CYS A 105 -14.61 -5.57 10.98
N PRO A 106 -15.69 -6.23 11.42
CA PRO A 106 -16.92 -6.38 10.63
C PRO A 106 -17.66 -5.06 10.36
N GLN A 107 -17.29 -3.99 11.02
CA GLN A 107 -17.88 -2.65 10.85
C GLN A 107 -17.16 -1.81 9.79
N VAL A 108 -16.01 -2.30 9.26
CA VAL A 108 -15.23 -1.59 8.24
C VAL A 108 -15.57 -2.12 6.87
N ASP A 109 -15.84 -1.22 5.93
CA ASP A 109 -15.91 -1.61 4.53
C ASP A 109 -14.50 -1.89 3.99
N VAL A 110 -14.26 -3.13 3.59
CA VAL A 110 -13.00 -3.58 3.00
C VAL A 110 -13.22 -3.88 1.54
N VAL A 111 -12.71 -3.02 0.68
CA VAL A 111 -12.90 -3.12 -0.78
C VAL A 111 -11.78 -3.94 -1.40
N GLU A 112 -12.14 -4.95 -2.21
CA GLU A 112 -11.17 -5.80 -2.91
C GLU A 112 -10.70 -5.15 -4.21
N GLU A 113 -9.75 -4.21 -4.10
CA GLU A 113 -9.30 -3.40 -5.24
C GLU A 113 -7.81 -3.00 -5.07
N SER A 114 -7.24 -2.38 -6.09
CA SER A 114 -5.92 -1.75 -6.02
C SER A 114 -5.99 -0.40 -5.32
N ALA A 115 -4.98 -0.07 -4.52
CA ALA A 115 -4.84 1.27 -3.95
C ALA A 115 -4.74 2.40 -5.01
N GLU A 116 -4.40 2.06 -6.26
CA GLU A 116 -4.44 2.97 -7.40
C GLU A 116 -5.85 3.49 -7.70
N SER A 117 -6.90 2.73 -7.33
CA SER A 117 -8.31 3.07 -7.54
C SER A 117 -8.89 3.99 -6.45
N VAL A 118 -8.09 4.46 -5.49
CA VAL A 118 -8.56 5.19 -4.31
C VAL A 118 -9.46 6.39 -4.64
N ALA A 119 -9.17 7.12 -5.71
CA ALA A 119 -9.98 8.29 -6.11
C ALA A 119 -11.41 7.90 -6.51
N ASN A 120 -11.60 6.76 -7.17
CA ASN A 120 -12.93 6.23 -7.51
C ASN A 120 -13.66 5.79 -6.23
N LEU A 121 -12.95 5.03 -5.39
CA LEU A 121 -13.51 4.52 -4.15
C LEU A 121 -13.89 5.63 -3.16
N CYS A 122 -13.13 6.71 -3.10
CA CYS A 122 -13.51 7.89 -2.31
C CYS A 122 -14.86 8.48 -2.77
N ARG A 123 -15.09 8.54 -4.10
CA ARG A 123 -16.38 9.01 -4.63
C ARG A 123 -17.52 8.06 -4.25
N ASP A 124 -17.32 6.75 -4.37
CA ASP A 124 -18.32 5.75 -4.02
C ASP A 124 -18.69 5.79 -2.53
N HIS A 125 -17.72 6.11 -1.66
CA HIS A 125 -17.90 6.29 -0.22
C HIS A 125 -18.29 7.72 0.18
N GLN A 126 -18.48 8.63 -0.80
CA GLN A 126 -18.83 10.03 -0.55
C GLN A 126 -17.80 10.72 0.37
N ILE A 127 -16.52 10.47 0.14
CA ILE A 127 -15.40 11.15 0.79
C ILE A 127 -14.83 12.16 -0.18
N ASP A 128 -15.11 13.44 0.04
CA ASP A 128 -14.64 14.51 -0.83
C ASP A 128 -13.15 14.81 -0.60
N GLN A 129 -12.69 14.67 0.63
CA GLN A 129 -11.31 14.90 1.03
C GLN A 129 -10.82 13.84 2.00
N VAL A 130 -9.67 13.25 1.73
CA VAL A 130 -9.00 12.31 2.63
C VAL A 130 -8.03 13.09 3.51
N HIS A 131 -8.19 13.01 4.83
CA HIS A 131 -7.35 13.69 5.81
C HIS A 131 -6.22 12.79 6.33
N ALA A 132 -6.47 11.48 6.37
CA ALA A 132 -5.51 10.51 6.86
C ALA A 132 -5.47 9.26 5.97
N ILE A 133 -4.26 8.85 5.56
CA ILE A 133 -4.03 7.57 4.88
C ILE A 133 -3.02 6.75 5.68
N ILE A 134 -3.45 5.57 6.11
CA ILE A 134 -2.62 4.59 6.79
C ILE A 134 -2.27 3.49 5.79
N CYS A 135 -0.98 3.24 5.56
CA CYS A 135 -0.53 2.38 4.49
C CYS A 135 0.31 1.21 5.00
N GLY A 136 -0.24 -0.01 4.90
CA GLY A 136 0.41 -1.27 5.23
C GLY A 136 1.14 -1.94 4.06
N LEU A 137 1.25 -1.28 2.91
CA LEU A 137 1.80 -1.87 1.69
C LEU A 137 3.32 -2.10 1.76
N PRO A 138 3.83 -3.21 1.21
CA PRO A 138 5.26 -3.58 1.23
C PRO A 138 6.05 -2.87 0.13
N TRP A 139 6.29 -1.59 0.25
CA TRP A 139 6.90 -0.72 -0.77
C TRP A 139 8.22 -1.22 -1.34
N ALA A 140 9.08 -1.82 -0.50
CA ALA A 140 10.38 -2.34 -0.94
C ALA A 140 10.25 -3.54 -1.90
N SER A 141 9.07 -4.16 -1.98
CA SER A 141 8.77 -5.28 -2.88
C SER A 141 8.12 -4.85 -4.19
N PHE A 142 7.72 -3.57 -4.30
CA PHE A 142 7.03 -3.07 -5.48
C PHE A 142 7.98 -2.58 -6.56
N PRO A 143 7.62 -2.81 -7.85
CA PRO A 143 8.31 -2.17 -8.97
C PRO A 143 8.15 -0.65 -8.89
N ASP A 144 9.08 0.08 -9.50
CA ASP A 144 9.14 1.54 -9.43
C ASP A 144 7.89 2.22 -9.98
N SER A 145 7.32 1.69 -11.06
CA SER A 145 6.07 2.18 -11.65
C SER A 145 4.88 2.08 -10.69
N LEU A 146 4.73 0.95 -10.00
CA LEU A 146 3.64 0.77 -9.04
C LEU A 146 3.79 1.69 -7.82
N GLN A 147 5.04 1.87 -7.32
CA GLN A 147 5.29 2.85 -6.26
C GLN A 147 4.86 4.26 -6.67
N THR A 148 5.19 4.67 -7.92
CA THR A 148 4.81 5.98 -8.45
C THR A 148 3.30 6.11 -8.57
N SER A 149 2.65 5.16 -9.22
CA SER A 149 1.20 5.17 -9.45
C SER A 149 0.39 5.27 -8.14
N ILE A 150 0.74 4.47 -7.13
CA ILE A 150 0.05 4.53 -5.83
C ILE A 150 0.33 5.87 -5.11
N LEU A 151 1.56 6.41 -5.18
CA LEU A 151 1.86 7.70 -4.57
C LEU A 151 1.12 8.86 -5.26
N GLU A 152 1.03 8.86 -6.59
CA GLU A 152 0.25 9.83 -7.35
C GLU A 152 -1.23 9.75 -6.95
N ALA A 153 -1.84 8.56 -6.94
CA ALA A 153 -3.20 8.36 -6.49
C ALA A 153 -3.43 8.81 -5.03
N THR A 154 -2.45 8.57 -4.15
CA THR A 154 -2.46 9.05 -2.76
C THR A 154 -2.52 10.59 -2.71
N LEU A 155 -1.66 11.25 -3.48
CA LEU A 155 -1.60 12.72 -3.50
C LEU A 155 -2.85 13.35 -4.12
N ASP A 156 -3.46 12.70 -5.08
CA ASP A 156 -4.69 13.21 -5.73
C ASP A 156 -5.85 13.32 -4.74
N VAL A 157 -6.01 12.36 -3.82
CA VAL A 157 -7.13 12.34 -2.88
C VAL A 157 -6.84 12.99 -1.54
N LEU A 158 -5.57 13.05 -1.12
CA LEU A 158 -5.18 13.59 0.17
C LEU A 158 -5.41 15.11 0.20
N ALA A 159 -6.09 15.60 1.22
CA ALA A 159 -6.33 17.03 1.42
C ALA A 159 -5.02 17.81 1.60
N PRO A 160 -4.98 19.12 1.32
CA PRO A 160 -3.87 19.98 1.79
C PRO A 160 -3.71 19.85 3.30
N GLY A 161 -2.48 19.67 3.79
CA GLY A 161 -2.20 19.35 5.20
C GLY A 161 -2.55 17.91 5.60
N GLY A 162 -3.13 17.12 4.71
CA GLY A 162 -3.46 15.73 4.97
C GLY A 162 -2.23 14.87 5.26
N GLN A 163 -2.43 13.85 6.06
CA GLN A 163 -1.38 13.04 6.66
C GLN A 163 -1.33 11.63 6.03
N PHE A 164 -0.12 11.18 5.75
CA PHE A 164 0.14 9.83 5.22
C PHE A 164 1.16 9.13 6.11
N ALA A 165 0.86 7.91 6.57
CA ALA A 165 1.82 7.10 7.29
C ALA A 165 2.00 5.73 6.64
N THR A 166 3.25 5.28 6.58
CA THR A 166 3.60 3.93 6.16
C THR A 166 4.84 3.44 6.90
N PHE A 167 4.91 2.15 7.17
CA PHE A 167 6.07 1.60 7.85
C PHE A 167 7.12 1.03 6.88
N ALA A 168 8.35 0.95 7.36
CA ALA A 168 9.44 0.28 6.67
C ALA A 168 10.28 -0.55 7.65
N TYR A 169 10.67 -1.74 7.22
CA TYR A 169 11.65 -2.54 7.94
C TYR A 169 13.06 -2.02 7.66
N TRP A 170 13.94 -2.05 8.65
CA TRP A 170 15.33 -1.61 8.51
C TRP A 170 16.06 -2.28 7.35
N GLN A 171 15.91 -3.60 7.20
CA GLN A 171 16.51 -4.31 6.07
C GLN A 171 15.97 -3.87 4.71
N GLY A 172 14.72 -3.43 4.64
CA GLY A 172 14.12 -2.93 3.41
C GLY A 172 14.69 -1.57 2.97
N VAL A 173 15.11 -0.74 3.93
CA VAL A 173 15.62 0.62 3.65
C VAL A 173 17.00 0.60 2.97
N VAL A 174 17.82 -0.42 3.22
CA VAL A 174 19.12 -0.56 2.57
C VAL A 174 19.02 -1.11 1.14
N LEU A 175 17.87 -1.65 0.77
CA LEU A 175 17.63 -2.13 -0.60
C LEU A 175 17.41 -0.97 -1.57
N PRO A 176 17.83 -1.09 -2.83
CA PRO A 176 17.65 -0.03 -3.83
C PRO A 176 16.20 0.44 -3.98
N ALA A 177 15.22 -0.48 -3.91
CA ALA A 177 13.80 -0.15 -3.98
C ALA A 177 13.33 0.68 -2.78
N GLY A 178 13.78 0.37 -1.56
CA GLY A 178 13.46 1.15 -0.37
C GLY A 178 14.11 2.53 -0.38
N GLN A 179 15.34 2.65 -0.91
CA GLN A 179 16.00 3.94 -1.07
C GLN A 179 15.27 4.82 -2.09
N ARG A 180 14.86 4.25 -3.24
CA ARG A 180 14.05 4.95 -4.24
C ARG A 180 12.73 5.43 -3.62
N PHE A 181 12.03 4.55 -2.91
CA PHE A 181 10.79 4.91 -2.23
C PHE A 181 10.97 6.07 -1.24
N SER A 182 11.99 6.03 -0.39
CA SER A 182 12.31 7.13 0.53
C SER A 182 12.59 8.45 -0.19
N LYS A 183 13.23 8.41 -1.37
CA LYS A 183 13.44 9.60 -2.20
C LYS A 183 12.13 10.12 -2.80
N LYS A 184 11.26 9.22 -3.26
CA LYS A 184 9.92 9.58 -3.79
C LYS A 184 9.07 10.27 -2.72
N LEU A 185 9.03 9.73 -1.50
CA LEU A 185 8.31 10.38 -0.39
C LEU A 185 8.78 11.82 -0.17
N ARG A 186 10.09 12.07 -0.13
CA ARG A 186 10.64 13.42 0.05
C ARG A 186 10.38 14.36 -1.13
N GLY A 187 10.18 13.82 -2.32
CA GLY A 187 9.79 14.61 -3.51
C GLY A 187 8.30 14.91 -3.57
N ALA A 188 7.48 14.04 -2.98
CA ALA A 188 6.02 14.08 -3.06
C ALA A 188 5.36 14.88 -1.92
N PHE A 189 5.94 14.83 -0.71
CA PHE A 189 5.39 15.45 0.48
C PHE A 189 6.22 16.63 0.94
N THR A 190 5.58 17.60 1.59
CA THR A 190 6.26 18.79 2.15
C THR A 190 7.11 18.42 3.35
N GLU A 191 6.60 17.54 4.19
CA GLU A 191 7.27 17.04 5.37
C GLU A 191 7.33 15.53 5.35
N VAL A 192 8.51 14.97 5.65
CA VAL A 192 8.74 13.53 5.76
C VAL A 192 9.57 13.24 6.98
N HIS A 193 8.95 12.77 8.03
CA HIS A 193 9.58 12.39 9.28
C HIS A 193 9.69 10.89 9.42
N ARG A 194 10.57 10.43 10.31
CA ARG A 194 10.66 9.02 10.72
C ARG A 194 10.36 8.93 12.21
N SER A 195 9.51 7.97 12.58
CA SER A 195 9.30 7.67 14.00
C SER A 195 10.57 7.07 14.63
N PRO A 196 10.66 7.03 15.96
CA PRO A 196 11.59 6.14 16.64
C PRO A 196 11.39 4.69 16.19
N THR A 197 12.50 3.94 16.11
CA THR A 197 12.48 2.54 15.70
C THR A 197 11.81 1.68 16.75
N VAL A 198 10.92 0.81 16.30
CA VAL A 198 10.30 -0.23 17.12
C VAL A 198 11.17 -1.49 17.08
N TRP A 199 12.13 -1.58 17.99
CA TRP A 199 13.09 -2.68 18.06
C TRP A 199 12.47 -4.03 18.43
N ARG A 200 11.33 -4.00 19.16
CA ARG A 200 10.57 -5.21 19.50
C ARG A 200 9.67 -5.72 18.39
N ASN A 201 9.59 -5.00 17.27
CA ASN A 201 8.98 -5.53 16.06
C ASN A 201 9.96 -6.48 15.37
N MET A 202 9.48 -7.59 14.85
CA MET A 202 10.32 -8.58 14.16
C MET A 202 9.91 -8.67 12.68
N PRO A 203 10.71 -8.17 11.76
CA PRO A 203 11.96 -7.41 11.93
C PRO A 203 11.76 -5.98 12.51
N PRO A 204 12.81 -5.32 13.06
CA PRO A 204 12.72 -3.94 13.51
C PRO A 204 12.21 -3.01 12.42
N ALA A 205 11.29 -2.11 12.78
CA ALA A 205 10.61 -1.23 11.84
C ALA A 205 10.49 0.20 12.40
N PHE A 206 10.25 1.15 11.51
CA PHE A 206 9.87 2.51 11.84
C PHE A 206 8.78 2.99 10.88
N VAL A 207 8.15 4.11 11.19
CA VAL A 207 7.07 4.69 10.39
C VAL A 207 7.58 5.96 9.69
N TYR A 208 7.37 6.05 8.39
CA TYR A 208 7.40 7.32 7.67
C TYR A 208 6.10 8.07 7.94
N ARG A 209 6.22 9.34 8.29
CA ARG A 209 5.13 10.26 8.59
C ARG A 209 5.24 11.45 7.65
N CYS A 210 4.26 11.63 6.79
CA CYS A 210 4.32 12.56 5.68
C CYS A 210 3.12 13.49 5.71
N VAL A 211 3.35 14.79 5.42
CA VAL A 211 2.30 15.81 5.28
C VAL A 211 2.28 16.29 3.85
N LYS A 212 1.08 16.34 3.24
CA LYS A 212 0.88 16.95 1.93
C LYS A 212 0.91 18.48 2.05
N ARG A 213 1.49 19.13 1.02
CA ARG A 213 1.47 20.58 0.91
C ARG A 213 0.05 21.12 0.81
#